data_21db69a69a61a58fd07f7c5a5d511849
#
_entry.id   21db69a69a61a58fd07f7c5a5d511849
#
_cell.length_a   1.000
_cell.length_b   1.000
_cell.length_c   1.000
_cell.angle_alpha   90.00
_cell.angle_beta   90.00
_cell.angle_gamma   90.00
#
_symmetry.space_group_name_H-M   'P 1'
#
loop_
_entity.id
_entity.type
_entity.pdbx_description
1 polymer ?
#
loop_
_entity_poly.entity_id
_entity_poly.type
_entity_poly.pdbx_seq_one_letter_code
_entity_poly.pdbx_strand_id
1 'polypeptide(L)'
;MIKKTLATVIMFFSLALSSTVMAAGLHDDMEALGKNYKAFNQAKNPQAATTALNNMRNAATHSKQYKLAVNTTDKVPTSTALFDQIIVEIDKAKVLVQAGKLDEAKKQGKKIAELRDQGHKYYTH
;
A
#
# COMPACT_ATOMS: atom_id res chain seq x y z
N MET A 1 -19.68 -28.94 -2.90
CA MET A 1 -20.83 -28.63 -3.14
C MET A 1 -21.45 -27.55 -2.39
N ILE A 2 -22.12 -27.77 -1.49
CA ILE A 2 -22.83 -26.83 -0.78
C ILE A 2 -22.10 -25.73 -0.19
N LYS A 3 -20.94 -25.94 0.15
CA LYS A 3 -20.18 -24.97 0.79
C LYS A 3 -20.18 -23.63 0.16
N LYS A 4 -20.27 -23.53 -1.06
CA LYS A 4 -20.21 -22.28 -1.68
C LYS A 4 -21.10 -21.27 -1.08
N THR A 5 -22.15 -21.62 -0.63
CA THR A 5 -23.08 -20.66 -0.16
C THR A 5 -22.56 -19.87 1.00
N LEU A 6 -21.69 -20.39 1.75
CA LEU A 6 -21.23 -19.69 2.84
C LEU A 6 -20.50 -18.50 2.51
N ALA A 7 -19.76 -18.56 1.52
CA ALA A 7 -18.92 -17.48 1.16
C ALA A 7 -19.64 -16.18 1.00
N THR A 8 -20.82 -16.24 0.54
CA THR A 8 -21.49 -15.04 0.25
C THR A 8 -21.80 -14.21 1.43
N VAL A 9 -22.04 -14.81 2.48
CA VAL A 9 -22.45 -14.13 3.63
C VAL A 9 -21.47 -13.13 4.12
N ILE A 10 -20.28 -13.44 4.01
CA ILE A 10 -19.28 -12.65 4.51
C ILE A 10 -19.19 -11.26 4.04
N MET A 11 -19.51 -11.04 2.86
CA MET A 11 -19.40 -9.76 2.32
C MET A 11 -20.16 -8.68 2.97
N PHE A 12 -21.25 -8.99 3.48
CA PHE A 12 -22.06 -7.99 4.01
C PHE A 12 -21.49 -7.17 5.09
N PHE A 13 -20.76 -7.77 5.94
CA PHE A 13 -20.25 -7.07 7.02
C PHE A 13 -19.48 -5.89 6.64
N SER A 14 -18.71 -6.04 5.65
CA SER A 14 -17.81 -5.01 5.30
C SER A 14 -18.48 -3.72 5.03
N LEU A 15 -19.69 -3.76 4.65
CA LEU A 15 -20.35 -2.56 4.32
C LEU A 15 -20.82 -1.78 5.48
N ALA A 16 -21.27 -2.43 6.44
CA ALA A 16 -21.85 -1.79 7.57
C ALA A 16 -20.94 -0.88 8.32
N LEU A 17 -19.68 -1.07 8.19
CA LEU A 17 -18.76 -0.32 8.96
C LEU A 17 -18.13 0.86 8.30
N SER A 18 -18.48 1.06 7.09
CA SER A 18 -17.77 2.03 6.31
C SER A 18 -17.62 3.40 6.92
N SER A 19 -18.61 3.91 7.51
CA SER A 19 -18.52 5.29 7.95
C SER A 19 -17.58 5.54 9.11
N THR A 20 -17.62 4.71 10.10
CA THR A 20 -16.78 4.96 11.25
C THR A 20 -15.35 4.57 11.02
N VAL A 21 -15.11 3.89 9.96
CA VAL A 21 -13.81 3.38 9.71
C VAL A 21 -12.91 4.33 8.96
N MET A 22 -13.41 5.47 8.52
CA MET A 22 -12.60 6.34 7.71
C MET A 22 -11.25 6.69 8.32
N ALA A 23 -11.22 7.23 9.51
CA ALA A 23 -9.95 7.60 10.14
C ALA A 23 -9.13 6.36 10.45
N ALA A 24 -9.79 5.32 10.94
CA ALA A 24 -9.11 4.08 11.24
C ALA A 24 -8.62 3.43 9.95
N GLY A 25 -9.34 3.65 8.86
CA GLY A 25 -8.97 3.09 7.57
C GLY A 25 -7.61 3.56 7.08
N LEU A 26 -7.32 4.86 7.25
CA LEU A 26 -6.02 5.37 6.84
C LEU A 26 -4.91 4.76 7.70
N HIS A 27 -5.12 4.67 8.99
CA HIS A 27 -4.14 4.07 9.89
C HIS A 27 -3.89 2.62 9.49
N ASP A 28 -4.95 1.88 9.23
CA ASP A 28 -4.84 0.48 8.82
C ASP A 28 -4.11 0.35 7.48
N ASP A 29 -4.37 1.26 6.55
CA ASP A 29 -3.70 1.25 5.25
C ASP A 29 -2.22 1.53 5.40
N MET A 30 -1.85 2.48 6.27
CA MET A 30 -0.45 2.78 6.50
C MET A 30 0.25 1.60 7.17
N GLU A 31 -0.43 0.95 8.10
CA GLU A 31 0.10 -0.21 8.76
C GLU A 31 0.29 -1.36 7.78
N ALA A 32 -0.70 -1.57 6.90
CA ALA A 32 -0.61 -2.59 5.87
C ALA A 32 0.54 -2.31 4.89
N LEU A 33 0.72 -1.05 4.53
CA LEU A 33 1.79 -0.67 3.63
C LEU A 33 3.15 -1.02 4.25
N GLY A 34 3.36 -0.64 5.51
CA GLY A 34 4.62 -0.92 6.19
C GLY A 34 4.85 -2.41 6.42
N LYS A 35 3.81 -3.11 6.81
CA LYS A 35 3.91 -4.55 7.08
C LYS A 35 4.24 -5.31 5.79
N ASN A 36 3.59 -4.95 4.70
CA ASN A 36 3.84 -5.62 3.43
C ASN A 36 5.15 -5.20 2.78
N TYR A 37 5.63 -3.99 3.06
CA TYR A 37 6.95 -3.59 2.61
C TYR A 37 7.99 -4.50 3.28
N LYS A 38 7.83 -4.76 4.57
CA LYS A 38 8.71 -5.67 5.27
C LYS A 38 8.62 -7.08 4.71
N ALA A 39 7.39 -7.54 4.45
CA ALA A 39 7.19 -8.86 3.87
C ALA A 39 7.86 -8.98 2.49
N PHE A 40 7.78 -7.92 1.70
CA PHE A 40 8.43 -7.88 0.40
C PHE A 40 9.95 -8.04 0.53
N ASN A 41 10.55 -7.32 1.46
CA ASN A 41 11.99 -7.40 1.67
C ASN A 41 12.43 -8.77 2.19
N GLN A 42 11.55 -9.47 2.87
CA GLN A 42 11.85 -10.80 3.40
C GLN A 42 11.45 -11.92 2.44
N ALA A 43 10.80 -11.60 1.34
CA ALA A 43 10.33 -12.60 0.39
C ALA A 43 11.50 -13.35 -0.23
N LYS A 44 11.36 -14.65 -0.33
CA LYS A 44 12.40 -15.50 -0.87
C LYS A 44 12.05 -16.08 -2.23
N ASN A 45 10.88 -15.78 -2.72
CA ASN A 45 10.45 -16.26 -4.04
C ASN A 45 9.53 -15.23 -4.68
N PRO A 46 9.32 -15.33 -5.99
CA PRO A 46 8.51 -14.35 -6.71
C PRO A 46 7.07 -14.28 -6.24
N GLN A 47 6.49 -15.40 -5.84
CA GLN A 47 5.10 -15.39 -5.41
C GLN A 47 4.91 -14.57 -4.14
N ALA A 48 5.77 -14.79 -3.16
CA ALA A 48 5.69 -14.05 -1.90
C ALA A 48 5.93 -12.56 -2.14
N ALA A 49 6.88 -12.24 -3.00
CA ALA A 49 7.18 -10.85 -3.32
C ALA A 49 6.00 -10.19 -4.02
N THR A 50 5.40 -10.88 -4.97
CA THR A 50 4.26 -10.34 -5.71
C THR A 50 3.06 -10.11 -4.79
N THR A 51 2.80 -11.04 -3.90
CA THR A 51 1.72 -10.88 -2.95
C THR A 51 1.92 -9.65 -2.08
N ALA A 52 3.12 -9.47 -1.58
CA ALA A 52 3.42 -8.31 -0.75
C ALA A 52 3.28 -7.01 -1.54
N LEU A 53 3.76 -6.98 -2.78
CA LEU A 53 3.63 -5.80 -3.63
C LEU A 53 2.18 -5.48 -3.94
N ASN A 54 1.39 -6.50 -4.23
CA ASN A 54 -0.02 -6.28 -4.50
C ASN A 54 -0.76 -5.74 -3.27
N ASN A 55 -0.43 -6.23 -2.10
CA ASN A 55 -1.03 -5.75 -0.87
C ASN A 55 -0.64 -4.29 -0.60
N MET A 56 0.62 -3.94 -0.87
CA MET A 56 1.05 -2.55 -0.74
C MET A 56 0.32 -1.66 -1.74
N ARG A 57 0.14 -2.15 -2.96
CA ARG A 57 -0.55 -1.39 -3.99
C ARG A 57 -1.99 -1.11 -3.60
N ASN A 58 -2.65 -2.11 -3.05
CA ASN A 58 -4.02 -1.96 -2.60
C ASN A 58 -4.12 -0.93 -1.47
N ALA A 59 -3.22 -0.99 -0.52
CA ALA A 59 -3.20 -0.04 0.58
C ALA A 59 -2.93 1.38 0.09
N ALA A 60 -1.99 1.55 -0.82
CA ALA A 60 -1.67 2.87 -1.36
C ALA A 60 -2.84 3.42 -2.18
N THR A 61 -3.47 2.56 -2.98
CA THR A 61 -4.60 2.98 -3.79
C THR A 61 -5.76 3.42 -2.90
N HIS A 62 -6.02 2.68 -1.85
CA HIS A 62 -7.08 3.03 -0.93
C HIS A 62 -6.76 4.33 -0.18
N SER A 63 -5.51 4.51 0.18
CA SER A 63 -5.08 5.71 0.91
C SER A 63 -5.21 6.99 0.09
N LYS A 64 -5.26 6.90 -1.21
CA LYS A 64 -5.39 8.09 -2.06
C LYS A 64 -6.67 8.86 -1.81
N GLN A 65 -7.68 8.21 -1.28
CA GLN A 65 -8.95 8.89 -1.02
C GLN A 65 -8.85 9.89 0.14
N TYR A 66 -7.83 9.79 0.96
CA TYR A 66 -7.67 10.70 2.08
C TYR A 66 -6.79 11.87 1.65
N LYS A 67 -7.31 13.08 1.85
CA LYS A 67 -6.52 14.27 1.53
C LYS A 67 -5.93 14.79 2.81
N LEU A 68 -4.65 14.61 2.97
CA LEU A 68 -3.98 14.95 4.21
C LEU A 68 -3.50 16.38 4.23
N ALA A 69 -3.55 16.98 5.41
CA ALA A 69 -3.08 18.34 5.59
C ALA A 69 -1.56 18.39 5.59
N VAL A 70 -1.02 19.43 4.98
CA VAL A 70 0.42 19.61 4.92
C VAL A 70 0.88 20.32 6.18
N ASN A 71 1.95 19.85 6.77
CA ASN A 71 2.48 20.43 7.99
C ASN A 71 3.73 21.27 7.76
N THR A 72 3.93 21.74 6.57
CA THR A 72 5.09 22.57 6.20
C THR A 72 4.63 23.69 5.29
N THR A 73 5.39 24.77 5.25
CA THR A 73 5.12 25.86 4.33
C THR A 73 5.83 25.64 2.99
N ASP A 74 6.65 24.61 2.90
CA ASP A 74 7.34 24.31 1.66
C ASP A 74 6.36 23.78 0.62
N LYS A 75 6.68 23.99 -0.64
CA LYS A 75 5.88 23.42 -1.70
C LYS A 75 6.17 21.94 -1.79
N VAL A 76 5.18 21.11 -1.51
CA VAL A 76 5.33 19.67 -1.56
C VAL A 76 4.17 19.08 -2.36
N PRO A 77 4.32 17.88 -2.90
CA PRO A 77 3.22 17.25 -3.64
C PRO A 77 2.05 16.99 -2.71
N THR A 78 0.87 16.87 -3.28
CA THR A 78 -0.30 16.50 -2.48
C THR A 78 -0.12 15.05 -2.01
N SER A 79 -0.84 14.70 -0.95
CA SER A 79 -0.76 13.32 -0.46
C SER A 79 -1.22 12.33 -1.55
N THR A 80 -2.24 12.69 -2.32
CA THR A 80 -2.69 11.84 -3.42
C THR A 80 -1.58 11.64 -4.44
N ALA A 81 -0.87 12.69 -4.80
CA ALA A 81 0.24 12.59 -5.75
C ALA A 81 1.37 11.73 -5.19
N LEU A 82 1.60 11.83 -3.89
CA LEU A 82 2.64 11.02 -3.27
C LEU A 82 2.28 9.54 -3.30
N PHE A 83 1.01 9.20 -3.01
CA PHE A 83 0.58 7.82 -3.11
C PHE A 83 0.64 7.32 -4.55
N ASP A 84 0.37 8.17 -5.54
CA ASP A 84 0.53 7.78 -6.93
C ASP A 84 1.99 7.44 -7.25
N GLN A 85 2.92 8.20 -6.71
CA GLN A 85 4.33 7.90 -6.90
C GLN A 85 4.71 6.58 -6.24
N ILE A 86 4.17 6.31 -5.06
CA ILE A 86 4.41 5.03 -4.38
C ILE A 86 3.92 3.88 -5.26
N ILE A 87 2.74 4.03 -5.85
CA ILE A 87 2.19 2.99 -6.72
C ILE A 87 3.08 2.76 -7.93
N VAL A 88 3.61 3.82 -8.51
CA VAL A 88 4.53 3.69 -9.64
C VAL A 88 5.76 2.87 -9.25
N GLU A 89 6.32 3.14 -8.07
CA GLU A 89 7.50 2.42 -7.63
C GLU A 89 7.18 0.96 -7.29
N ILE A 90 5.99 0.71 -6.77
CA ILE A 90 5.54 -0.66 -6.53
C ILE A 90 5.43 -1.41 -7.86
N ASP A 91 4.86 -0.77 -8.87
CA ASP A 91 4.69 -1.40 -10.16
C ASP A 91 6.03 -1.68 -10.83
N LYS A 92 7.01 -0.80 -10.67
CA LYS A 92 8.36 -1.04 -11.18
C LYS A 92 8.98 -2.26 -10.52
N ALA A 93 8.84 -2.36 -9.21
CA ALA A 93 9.37 -3.51 -8.48
C ALA A 93 8.69 -4.80 -8.96
N LYS A 94 7.38 -4.73 -9.20
CA LYS A 94 6.63 -5.89 -9.64
C LYS A 94 7.11 -6.38 -11.01
N VAL A 95 7.42 -5.48 -11.92
CA VAL A 95 7.96 -5.85 -13.23
C VAL A 95 9.28 -6.61 -13.06
N LEU A 96 10.12 -6.15 -12.15
CA LEU A 96 11.40 -6.82 -11.90
C LEU A 96 11.20 -8.20 -11.30
N VAL A 97 10.25 -8.35 -10.40
CA VAL A 97 9.93 -9.65 -9.82
C VAL A 97 9.47 -10.60 -10.92
N GLN A 98 8.62 -10.12 -11.81
CA GLN A 98 8.10 -10.93 -12.90
C GLN A 98 9.18 -11.32 -13.90
N ALA A 99 10.23 -10.50 -13.99
CA ALA A 99 11.36 -10.78 -14.86
C ALA A 99 12.39 -11.70 -14.20
N GLY A 100 12.10 -12.21 -13.02
CA GLY A 100 13.03 -13.07 -12.32
C GLY A 100 14.17 -12.35 -11.61
N LYS A 101 14.01 -11.04 -11.40
CA LYS A 101 15.07 -10.22 -10.81
C LYS A 101 14.68 -9.76 -9.41
N LEU A 102 14.50 -10.72 -8.53
CA LEU A 102 14.03 -10.43 -7.18
C LEU A 102 14.95 -9.48 -6.41
N ASP A 103 16.24 -9.67 -6.50
CA ASP A 103 17.18 -8.81 -5.77
C ASP A 103 17.12 -7.37 -6.28
N GLU A 104 17.00 -7.20 -7.58
CA GLU A 104 16.88 -5.85 -8.16
C GLU A 104 15.56 -5.24 -7.77
N ALA A 105 14.50 -6.05 -7.69
CA ALA A 105 13.20 -5.56 -7.26
C ALA A 105 13.27 -5.02 -5.84
N LYS A 106 14.01 -5.70 -4.97
CA LYS A 106 14.16 -5.23 -3.59
C LYS A 106 14.92 -3.92 -3.52
N LYS A 107 15.92 -3.74 -4.39
CA LYS A 107 16.64 -2.47 -4.45
C LYS A 107 15.72 -1.35 -4.94
N GLN A 108 14.93 -1.65 -5.97
CA GLN A 108 13.97 -0.69 -6.49
C GLN A 108 12.96 -0.31 -5.41
N GLY A 109 12.58 -1.26 -4.59
CA GLY A 109 11.60 -1.06 -3.54
C GLY A 109 12.02 -0.06 -2.47
N LYS A 110 13.32 0.25 -2.37
CA LYS A 110 13.77 1.24 -1.40
C LYS A 110 13.14 2.60 -1.66
N LYS A 111 12.79 2.88 -2.90
CA LYS A 111 12.13 4.13 -3.22
C LYS A 111 10.75 4.23 -2.59
N ILE A 112 10.10 3.10 -2.38
CA ILE A 112 8.82 3.07 -1.71
C ILE A 112 8.97 3.60 -0.27
N ALA A 113 10.01 3.14 0.41
CA ALA A 113 10.28 3.58 1.78
C ALA A 113 10.65 5.05 1.83
N GLU A 114 11.41 5.53 0.84
CA GLU A 114 11.79 6.94 0.78
C GLU A 114 10.56 7.82 0.63
N LEU A 115 9.63 7.43 -0.23
CA LEU A 115 8.41 8.18 -0.44
C LEU A 115 7.52 8.15 0.81
N ARG A 116 7.46 7.00 1.47
CA ARG A 116 6.73 6.89 2.72
C ARG A 116 7.29 7.83 3.78
N ASP A 117 8.61 7.90 3.87
CA ASP A 117 9.26 8.77 4.83
C ASP A 117 8.99 10.24 4.51
N GLN A 118 8.96 10.61 3.24
CA GLN A 118 8.59 11.95 2.84
C GLN A 118 7.17 12.26 3.27
N GLY A 119 6.27 11.30 3.12
CA GLY A 119 4.89 11.48 3.52
C GLY A 119 4.77 11.75 5.03
N HIS A 120 5.48 10.99 5.83
CA HIS A 120 5.46 11.22 7.27
C HIS A 120 6.02 12.59 7.64
N LYS A 121 6.91 13.12 6.83
CA LYS A 121 7.52 14.40 7.08
C LYS A 121 6.59 15.55 6.70
N TYR A 122 5.84 15.40 5.61
CA TYR A 122 5.06 16.49 5.04
C TYR A 122 3.61 16.55 5.48
N TYR A 123 3.01 15.45 5.84
CA TYR A 123 1.58 15.43 6.09
C TYR A 123 1.23 14.98 7.50
N THR A 124 0.11 15.50 7.99
CA THR A 124 -0.42 15.07 9.28
C THR A 124 -1.64 14.19 9.04
N HIS A 125 -1.90 13.29 10.00
CA HIS A 125 -3.06 12.44 9.91
C HIS A 125 -3.49 11.90 11.29
#